data_ec1e01108f9bc704d534bf0b53ac5a12
#
_entry.id   ec1e01108f9bc704d534bf0b53ac5a12
#
_cell.length_a   1.000
_cell.length_b   1.000
_cell.length_c   1.000
_cell.angle_alpha   90.00
_cell.angle_beta   90.00
_cell.angle_gamma   90.00
#
_symmetry.space_group_name_H-M   'P 1'
#
loop_
_entity.id
_entity.type
_entity.pdbx_description
1 polymer ?
#
loop_
_entity_poly.entity_id
_entity_poly.type
_entity_poly.pdbx_seq_one_letter_code
_entity_poly.pdbx_strand_id
1 'polypeptide(L)'
;MKIAYIMYPGACYMGAGDGSKMQAEIWAKELERKGHQVDRINSWGHYDWKSYNVIHVFGFGLWNYDMIHWGSGINPNFVFSPIIDTNTPMWKYRLATHLGCKKLRLFSQNYALRKLKPDIKLFFARTNYEAKYLRRGYGIEDKKIALVPLSYREDNYDANVKKEPFCLFAGTMTQPRKNVPNLIQAAKKYGFPLKLVGNKGNAESEAKLRALIGDAQNIEILGFVSDDELTALYNRAKVFALPSLNEGVGLVALEAAIHGCNIVITNLGGPKEYYEQGTVQLINPFDVDDIGKAVLKAIADQVSQPHLRETLIKHYNVSDCVDKLIKEYQSIG
;
A
#
# COMPACT_ATOMS: atom_id res chain seq x y z
N MET A 1 0.41 -24.87 9.38
CA MET A 1 1.80 -24.38 9.49
C MET A 1 1.91 -23.47 10.69
N LYS A 2 3.11 -23.42 11.30
CA LYS A 2 3.45 -22.43 12.32
C LYS A 2 4.30 -21.33 11.68
N ILE A 3 3.84 -20.07 11.73
CA ILE A 3 4.37 -18.95 10.97
C ILE A 3 4.75 -17.83 11.95
N ALA A 4 5.93 -17.25 11.81
CA ALA A 4 6.36 -16.07 12.54
C ALA A 4 6.23 -14.82 11.64
N TYR A 5 5.52 -13.79 12.11
CA TYR A 5 5.42 -12.49 11.44
C TYR A 5 6.25 -11.44 12.17
N ILE A 6 7.17 -10.84 11.45
CA ILE A 6 8.09 -9.82 11.99
C ILE A 6 7.89 -8.52 11.23
N MET A 7 7.49 -7.47 11.97
CA MET A 7 7.31 -6.12 11.44
C MET A 7 8.55 -5.26 11.72
N TYR A 8 8.74 -4.23 10.90
CA TYR A 8 9.77 -3.22 11.16
C TYR A 8 9.49 -2.47 12.47
N PRO A 9 10.55 -2.08 13.22
CA PRO A 9 10.39 -1.52 14.57
C PRO A 9 9.47 -0.28 14.63
N GLY A 10 9.51 0.57 13.60
CA GLY A 10 8.67 1.77 13.50
C GLY A 10 7.16 1.50 13.47
N ALA A 11 6.73 0.27 13.14
CA ALA A 11 5.32 -0.11 13.14
C ALA A 11 4.65 0.02 14.54
N CYS A 12 5.46 0.04 15.62
CA CYS A 12 4.97 0.28 16.98
C CYS A 12 4.39 1.70 17.17
N TYR A 13 4.93 2.68 16.45
CA TYR A 13 4.52 4.09 16.56
C TYR A 13 3.47 4.48 15.51
N MET A 14 3.37 3.70 14.46
CA MET A 14 2.40 3.92 13.40
C MET A 14 1.06 3.32 13.81
N GLY A 15 0.06 4.15 14.02
CA GLY A 15 -1.30 3.72 14.34
C GLY A 15 -1.93 2.82 13.27
N ALA A 16 -3.24 2.76 13.24
CA ALA A 16 -4.02 1.97 12.27
C ALA A 16 -3.77 2.33 10.79
N GLY A 17 -3.17 3.50 10.51
CA GLY A 17 -2.92 3.99 9.14
C GLY A 17 -1.67 3.45 8.45
N ASP A 18 -0.94 2.49 9.02
CA ASP A 18 0.22 1.87 8.36
C ASP A 18 -0.20 0.72 7.43
N GLY A 19 -0.11 0.96 6.13
CA GLY A 19 -0.49 -0.03 5.11
C GLY A 19 0.28 -1.35 5.19
N SER A 20 1.54 -1.33 5.66
CA SER A 20 2.36 -2.55 5.81
C SER A 20 1.88 -3.41 6.97
N LYS A 21 1.57 -2.76 8.10
CA LYS A 21 0.99 -3.40 9.29
C LYS A 21 -0.40 -3.94 8.97
N MET A 22 -1.20 -3.17 8.26
CA MET A 22 -2.52 -3.58 7.80
C MET A 22 -2.44 -4.83 6.91
N GLN A 23 -1.55 -4.85 5.93
CA GLN A 23 -1.32 -6.02 5.08
C GLN A 23 -0.99 -7.27 5.89
N ALA A 24 -0.01 -7.17 6.79
CA ALA A 24 0.41 -8.29 7.63
C ALA A 24 -0.73 -8.80 8.51
N GLU A 25 -1.52 -7.90 9.09
CA GLU A 25 -2.64 -8.26 9.98
C GLU A 25 -3.81 -8.92 9.21
N ILE A 26 -4.16 -8.43 8.03
CA ILE A 26 -5.18 -9.06 7.17
C ILE A 26 -4.75 -10.49 6.84
N TRP A 27 -3.51 -10.68 6.41
CA TRP A 27 -3.01 -12.00 6.08
C TRP A 27 -2.93 -12.92 7.30
N ALA A 28 -2.49 -12.40 8.47
CA ALA A 28 -2.42 -13.18 9.69
C ALA A 28 -3.78 -13.70 10.13
N LYS A 29 -4.79 -12.82 10.18
CA LYS A 29 -6.17 -13.20 10.55
C LYS A 29 -6.75 -14.27 9.62
N GLU A 30 -6.54 -14.13 8.32
CA GLU A 30 -7.06 -15.10 7.36
C GLU A 30 -6.29 -16.43 7.42
N LEU A 31 -4.99 -16.42 7.64
CA LEU A 31 -4.19 -17.62 7.89
C LEU A 31 -4.69 -18.37 9.14
N GLU A 32 -4.97 -17.63 10.24
CA GLU A 32 -5.54 -18.19 11.47
C GLU A 32 -6.94 -18.79 11.21
N ARG A 33 -7.79 -18.10 10.44
CA ARG A 33 -9.09 -18.61 10.02
C ARG A 33 -9.00 -19.91 9.21
N LYS A 34 -7.93 -20.05 8.43
CA LYS A 34 -7.62 -21.27 7.63
C LYS A 34 -6.87 -22.34 8.44
N GLY A 35 -6.75 -22.19 9.78
CA GLY A 35 -6.19 -23.19 10.68
C GLY A 35 -4.66 -23.17 10.80
N HIS A 36 -4.00 -22.09 10.42
CA HIS A 36 -2.57 -21.89 10.64
C HIS A 36 -2.32 -21.14 11.96
N GLN A 37 -1.19 -21.39 12.61
CA GLN A 37 -0.74 -20.62 13.76
C GLN A 37 0.13 -19.47 13.26
N VAL A 38 -0.19 -18.22 13.65
CA VAL A 38 0.58 -17.03 13.30
C VAL A 38 1.02 -16.30 14.57
N ASP A 39 2.30 -16.37 14.86
CA ASP A 39 2.88 -15.64 15.99
C ASP A 39 3.37 -14.26 15.52
N ARG A 40 2.77 -13.20 16.05
CA ARG A 40 3.20 -11.81 15.85
C ARG A 40 4.35 -11.51 16.78
N ILE A 41 5.56 -11.55 16.25
CA ILE A 41 6.80 -11.50 17.02
C ILE A 41 7.00 -10.12 17.65
N ASN A 42 7.26 -10.13 18.95
CA ASN A 42 7.74 -8.96 19.67
C ASN A 42 9.08 -9.27 20.38
N SER A 43 9.88 -8.23 20.63
CA SER A 43 11.25 -8.37 21.16
C SER A 43 11.33 -8.90 22.59
N TRP A 44 10.22 -8.94 23.33
CA TRP A 44 10.16 -9.43 24.71
C TRP A 44 9.66 -10.87 24.82
N GLY A 45 9.20 -11.46 23.71
CA GLY A 45 8.69 -12.83 23.66
C GLY A 45 9.80 -13.86 23.62
N HIS A 46 9.48 -15.07 24.07
CA HIS A 46 10.34 -16.24 23.93
C HIS A 46 9.77 -17.15 22.85
N TYR A 47 10.56 -17.45 21.83
CA TYR A 47 10.11 -18.19 20.66
C TYR A 47 11.08 -19.34 20.35
N ASP A 48 10.55 -20.53 20.08
CA ASP A 48 11.31 -21.62 19.49
C ASP A 48 11.43 -21.41 17.99
N TRP A 49 12.45 -20.70 17.57
CA TRP A 49 12.69 -20.33 16.18
C TRP A 49 12.81 -21.52 15.23
N LYS A 50 13.27 -22.67 15.69
CA LYS A 50 13.40 -23.89 14.88
C LYS A 50 12.05 -24.52 14.55
N SER A 51 11.03 -24.26 15.33
CA SER A 51 9.68 -24.80 15.16
C SER A 51 8.85 -24.12 14.06
N TYR A 52 9.29 -22.95 13.57
CA TYR A 52 8.54 -22.25 12.51
C TYR A 52 8.77 -22.87 11.16
N ASN A 53 7.68 -23.14 10.44
CA ASN A 53 7.71 -23.52 9.04
C ASN A 53 8.11 -22.33 8.13
N VAL A 54 7.70 -21.11 8.52
CA VAL A 54 7.96 -19.87 7.78
C VAL A 54 8.25 -18.73 8.75
N ILE A 55 9.23 -17.90 8.45
CA ILE A 55 9.51 -16.64 9.13
C ILE A 55 9.35 -15.52 8.10
N HIS A 56 8.24 -14.79 8.16
CA HIS A 56 7.94 -13.72 7.20
C HIS A 56 8.25 -12.34 7.79
N VAL A 57 9.14 -11.62 7.14
CA VAL A 57 9.57 -10.29 7.52
C VAL A 57 8.94 -9.24 6.61
N PHE A 58 8.37 -8.17 7.18
CA PHE A 58 7.69 -7.10 6.46
C PHE A 58 8.39 -5.76 6.58
N GLY A 59 8.49 -5.04 5.46
CA GLY A 59 9.15 -3.75 5.37
C GLY A 59 10.67 -3.85 5.40
N PHE A 60 11.38 -2.93 4.77
CA PHE A 60 12.82 -2.99 4.74
C PHE A 60 13.50 -1.78 5.39
N GLY A 61 14.70 -2.02 5.92
CA GLY A 61 15.52 -1.04 6.59
C GLY A 61 16.85 -1.67 7.00
N LEU A 62 17.74 -0.90 7.61
CA LEU A 62 19.03 -1.42 8.09
C LEU A 62 18.87 -2.51 9.16
N TRP A 63 17.79 -2.47 9.94
CA TRP A 63 17.48 -3.44 11.00
C TRP A 63 17.29 -4.87 10.50
N ASN A 64 16.87 -5.06 9.25
CA ASN A 64 16.65 -6.39 8.67
C ASN A 64 17.95 -7.18 8.53
N TYR A 65 19.07 -6.48 8.32
CA TYR A 65 20.31 -7.14 7.92
C TYR A 65 20.76 -8.14 8.99
N ASP A 66 21.00 -7.66 10.19
CA ASP A 66 21.51 -8.52 11.25
C ASP A 66 20.47 -9.58 11.66
N MET A 67 19.21 -9.20 11.76
CA MET A 67 18.13 -10.09 12.15
C MET A 67 17.98 -11.27 11.18
N ILE A 68 17.91 -11.02 9.86
CA ILE A 68 17.74 -12.08 8.87
C ILE A 68 19.05 -12.88 8.73
N HIS A 69 20.20 -12.21 8.66
CA HIS A 69 21.48 -12.86 8.47
C HIS A 69 21.82 -13.85 9.60
N TRP A 70 21.67 -13.42 10.86
CA TRP A 70 21.89 -14.30 12.01
C TRP A 70 20.76 -15.31 12.18
N GLY A 71 19.51 -14.89 11.96
CA GLY A 71 18.34 -15.73 12.09
C GLY A 71 18.32 -16.88 11.09
N SER A 72 18.80 -16.67 9.86
CA SER A 72 18.85 -17.71 8.83
C SER A 72 19.77 -18.87 9.17
N GLY A 73 20.78 -18.63 10.03
CA GLY A 73 21.63 -19.69 10.61
C GLY A 73 20.90 -20.58 11.63
N ILE A 74 19.81 -20.10 12.23
CA ILE A 74 18.97 -20.85 13.18
C ILE A 74 17.83 -21.57 12.44
N ASN A 75 17.16 -20.87 11.54
CA ASN A 75 16.08 -21.40 10.70
C ASN A 75 16.19 -20.76 9.30
N PRO A 76 16.38 -21.56 8.23
CA PRO A 76 16.60 -21.03 6.88
C PRO A 76 15.32 -20.57 6.17
N ASN A 77 14.14 -20.71 6.76
CA ASN A 77 12.86 -20.49 6.11
C ASN A 77 12.40 -19.02 6.19
N PHE A 78 13.33 -18.09 5.99
CA PHE A 78 13.01 -16.68 5.87
C PHE A 78 12.40 -16.35 4.51
N VAL A 79 11.28 -15.63 4.55
CA VAL A 79 10.65 -15.00 3.40
C VAL A 79 10.44 -13.51 3.68
N PHE A 80 10.37 -12.69 2.65
CA PHE A 80 10.45 -11.25 2.83
C PHE A 80 9.51 -10.46 1.92
N SER A 81 8.69 -9.60 2.53
CA SER A 81 7.90 -8.56 1.84
C SER A 81 8.58 -7.21 2.03
N PRO A 82 9.43 -6.75 1.10
CA PRO A 82 10.20 -5.51 1.27
C PRO A 82 9.34 -4.25 1.21
N ILE A 83 8.21 -4.26 0.49
CA ILE A 83 7.29 -3.13 0.36
C ILE A 83 7.98 -1.93 -0.31
N ILE A 84 8.25 -2.07 -1.62
CA ILE A 84 8.99 -1.08 -2.40
C ILE A 84 8.02 -0.14 -3.10
N ASP A 85 7.84 1.05 -2.53
CA ASP A 85 7.02 2.14 -3.09
C ASP A 85 7.96 3.22 -3.67
N THR A 86 8.36 3.08 -4.94
CA THR A 86 9.28 4.02 -5.57
C THR A 86 9.05 4.16 -7.06
N ASN A 87 9.27 5.37 -7.59
CA ASN A 87 9.34 5.65 -9.02
C ASN A 87 10.76 6.08 -9.45
N THR A 88 11.76 5.81 -8.60
CA THR A 88 13.16 6.11 -8.92
C THR A 88 13.56 5.40 -10.22
N PRO A 89 14.15 6.09 -11.20
CA PRO A 89 14.65 5.46 -12.41
C PRO A 89 15.53 4.26 -12.12
N MET A 90 15.31 3.16 -12.83
CA MET A 90 15.93 1.85 -12.53
C MET A 90 17.47 1.91 -12.44
N TRP A 91 18.12 2.72 -13.27
CA TRP A 91 19.58 2.85 -13.22
C TRP A 91 20.07 3.51 -11.91
N LYS A 92 19.36 4.55 -11.42
CA LYS A 92 19.67 5.19 -10.13
C LYS A 92 19.42 4.23 -8.99
N TYR A 93 18.29 3.51 -9.05
CA TYR A 93 17.92 2.51 -8.05
C TYR A 93 18.96 1.39 -7.97
N ARG A 94 19.38 0.87 -9.12
CA ARG A 94 20.44 -0.14 -9.22
C ARG A 94 21.77 0.36 -8.66
N LEU A 95 22.15 1.60 -8.95
CA LEU A 95 23.34 2.22 -8.39
C LEU A 95 23.27 2.22 -6.85
N ALA A 96 22.16 2.66 -6.26
CA ALA A 96 21.95 2.67 -4.81
C ALA A 96 22.02 1.27 -4.18
N THR A 97 21.65 0.20 -4.88
CA THR A 97 21.78 -1.18 -4.39
C THR A 97 23.23 -1.70 -4.40
N HIS A 98 24.10 -1.12 -5.20
CA HIS A 98 25.51 -1.56 -5.38
C HIS A 98 26.49 -0.69 -4.59
N LEU A 99 26.16 0.58 -4.34
CA LEU A 99 27.03 1.48 -3.61
C LEU A 99 27.00 1.17 -2.11
N GLY A 100 28.13 0.72 -1.59
CA GLY A 100 28.31 0.47 -0.16
C GLY A 100 29.60 -0.28 0.12
N CYS A 101 30.13 -0.07 1.33
CA CYS A 101 31.29 -0.78 1.86
C CYS A 101 31.02 -1.20 3.30
N LYS A 102 30.78 -2.50 3.55
CA LYS A 102 30.50 -3.04 4.88
C LYS A 102 31.65 -2.77 5.86
N LYS A 103 32.91 -2.90 5.39
CA LYS A 103 34.12 -2.70 6.23
C LYS A 103 34.20 -1.28 6.79
N LEU A 104 33.74 -0.28 6.01
CA LEU A 104 33.73 1.12 6.41
C LEU A 104 32.40 1.55 7.03
N ARG A 105 31.43 0.62 7.20
CA ARG A 105 30.06 0.89 7.64
C ARG A 105 29.34 1.95 6.79
N LEU A 106 29.76 2.13 5.54
CA LEU A 106 29.17 3.04 4.56
C LEU A 106 28.25 2.24 3.65
N PHE A 107 27.03 2.01 4.07
CA PHE A 107 26.03 1.30 3.25
C PHE A 107 24.61 1.76 3.52
N SER A 108 23.84 1.79 2.44
CA SER A 108 22.42 2.10 2.48
C SER A 108 21.58 0.85 2.79
N GLN A 109 20.33 1.06 3.18
CA GLN A 109 19.36 -0.03 3.33
C GLN A 109 19.19 -0.85 2.03
N ASN A 110 19.29 -0.21 0.86
CA ASN A 110 19.23 -0.91 -0.42
C ASN A 110 20.43 -1.86 -0.62
N TYR A 111 21.62 -1.41 -0.26
CA TYR A 111 22.82 -2.27 -0.29
C TYR A 111 22.67 -3.45 0.69
N ALA A 112 22.20 -3.19 1.91
CA ALA A 112 21.98 -4.20 2.92
C ALA A 112 20.99 -5.28 2.44
N LEU A 113 19.85 -4.89 1.90
CA LEU A 113 18.85 -5.82 1.35
C LEU A 113 19.45 -6.69 0.21
N ARG A 114 20.24 -6.08 -0.69
CA ARG A 114 20.91 -6.84 -1.74
C ARG A 114 21.83 -7.93 -1.19
N LYS A 115 22.47 -7.69 -0.05
CA LYS A 115 23.36 -8.67 0.61
C LYS A 115 22.61 -9.82 1.30
N LEU A 116 21.34 -9.62 1.64
CA LEU A 116 20.47 -10.63 2.26
C LEU A 116 19.90 -11.66 1.28
N LYS A 117 20.09 -11.49 -0.03
CA LYS A 117 19.52 -12.42 -1.04
C LYS A 117 19.80 -13.91 -0.79
N PRO A 118 21.00 -14.34 -0.31
CA PRO A 118 21.26 -15.74 -0.01
C PRO A 118 20.43 -16.27 1.16
N ASP A 119 20.15 -15.42 2.14
CA ASP A 119 19.52 -15.76 3.41
C ASP A 119 17.98 -15.80 3.33
N ILE A 120 17.41 -15.40 2.17
CA ILE A 120 15.96 -15.33 1.94
C ILE A 120 15.55 -16.35 0.88
N LYS A 121 14.57 -17.18 1.20
CA LYS A 121 13.99 -18.19 0.31
C LYS A 121 13.12 -17.55 -0.78
N LEU A 122 12.15 -16.71 -0.37
CA LEU A 122 11.23 -16.01 -1.27
C LEU A 122 11.11 -14.52 -0.91
N PHE A 123 10.97 -13.71 -1.95
CA PHE A 123 10.59 -12.30 -1.87
C PHE A 123 9.17 -12.14 -2.38
N PHE A 124 8.30 -11.52 -1.60
CA PHE A 124 6.94 -11.22 -2.01
C PHE A 124 6.83 -9.84 -2.63
N ALA A 125 6.23 -9.77 -3.79
CA ALA A 125 5.87 -8.52 -4.46
C ALA A 125 4.35 -8.45 -4.62
N ARG A 126 3.79 -7.26 -4.43
CA ARG A 126 2.35 -6.99 -4.53
C ARG A 126 1.92 -6.72 -5.98
N THR A 127 2.87 -6.34 -6.84
CA THR A 127 2.69 -5.96 -8.25
C THR A 127 3.87 -6.38 -9.10
N ASN A 128 3.67 -6.51 -10.41
CA ASN A 128 4.79 -6.69 -11.36
C ASN A 128 5.74 -5.50 -11.36
N TYR A 129 5.21 -4.29 -11.08
CA TYR A 129 6.03 -3.09 -10.92
C TYR A 129 7.03 -3.24 -9.77
N GLU A 130 6.60 -3.70 -8.61
CA GLU A 130 7.47 -3.99 -7.47
C GLU A 130 8.45 -5.14 -7.78
N ALA A 131 7.98 -6.23 -8.38
CA ALA A 131 8.80 -7.36 -8.81
C ALA A 131 9.92 -6.93 -9.78
N LYS A 132 9.68 -5.93 -10.64
CA LYS A 132 10.71 -5.36 -11.51
C LYS A 132 11.87 -4.74 -10.73
N TYR A 133 11.62 -4.09 -9.59
CA TYR A 133 12.69 -3.56 -8.72
C TYR A 133 13.45 -4.67 -8.01
N LEU A 134 12.77 -5.72 -7.55
CA LEU A 134 13.40 -6.90 -7.00
C LEU A 134 14.34 -7.57 -8.03
N ARG A 135 13.83 -7.80 -9.22
CA ARG A 135 14.55 -8.45 -10.32
C ARG A 135 15.71 -7.60 -10.82
N ARG A 136 15.44 -6.38 -11.28
CA ARG A 136 16.42 -5.52 -11.96
C ARG A 136 17.24 -4.66 -11.01
N GLY A 137 16.66 -4.23 -9.89
CA GLY A 137 17.32 -3.40 -8.88
C GLY A 137 18.27 -4.20 -8.01
N TYR A 138 17.77 -5.29 -7.43
CA TYR A 138 18.55 -6.13 -6.51
C TYR A 138 19.19 -7.35 -7.18
N GLY A 139 18.79 -7.69 -8.39
CA GLY A 139 19.26 -8.91 -9.08
C GLY A 139 18.78 -10.19 -8.39
N ILE A 140 17.52 -10.20 -7.95
CA ILE A 140 16.88 -11.40 -7.40
C ILE A 140 16.36 -12.24 -8.57
N GLU A 141 16.60 -13.54 -8.51
CA GLU A 141 16.18 -14.51 -9.52
C GLU A 141 14.65 -14.66 -9.50
N ASP A 142 14.05 -14.85 -10.68
CA ASP A 142 12.60 -14.98 -10.82
C ASP A 142 11.99 -16.09 -9.94
N LYS A 143 12.68 -17.22 -9.82
CA LYS A 143 12.25 -18.33 -8.95
C LYS A 143 12.17 -17.99 -7.45
N LYS A 144 12.77 -16.86 -7.03
CA LYS A 144 12.72 -16.33 -5.67
C LYS A 144 11.75 -15.18 -5.52
N ILE A 145 10.94 -14.86 -6.53
CA ILE A 145 9.97 -13.75 -6.49
C ILE A 145 8.56 -14.31 -6.65
N ALA A 146 7.75 -14.17 -5.60
CA ALA A 146 6.35 -14.55 -5.60
C ALA A 146 5.45 -13.31 -5.71
N LEU A 147 4.45 -13.36 -6.59
CA LEU A 147 3.45 -12.29 -6.74
C LEU A 147 2.22 -12.64 -5.91
N VAL A 148 2.04 -11.92 -4.79
CA VAL A 148 0.86 -12.03 -3.94
C VAL A 148 0.23 -10.65 -3.80
N PRO A 149 -0.90 -10.40 -4.47
CA PRO A 149 -1.57 -9.11 -4.41
C PRO A 149 -2.15 -8.86 -3.02
N LEU A 150 -2.33 -7.57 -2.70
CA LEU A 150 -3.08 -7.16 -1.52
C LEU A 150 -4.57 -7.35 -1.75
N SER A 151 -5.28 -7.61 -0.68
CA SER A 151 -6.74 -7.66 -0.65
C SER A 151 -7.32 -6.38 -0.03
N TYR A 152 -8.60 -6.10 -0.30
CA TYR A 152 -9.38 -5.15 0.49
C TYR A 152 -9.65 -5.71 1.89
N ARG A 153 -9.97 -4.85 2.86
CA ARG A 153 -10.18 -5.26 4.27
C ARG A 153 -11.53 -5.95 4.48
N GLU A 154 -12.61 -5.24 4.21
CA GLU A 154 -13.98 -5.69 4.42
C GLU A 154 -14.90 -5.15 3.33
N ASP A 155 -15.93 -5.91 3.00
CA ASP A 155 -16.97 -5.50 2.07
C ASP A 155 -18.23 -5.09 2.85
N ASN A 156 -18.24 -3.86 3.35
CA ASN A 156 -19.38 -3.23 4.03
C ASN A 156 -20.13 -2.27 3.08
N TYR A 157 -20.20 -2.62 1.80
CA TYR A 157 -20.93 -1.86 0.79
C TYR A 157 -22.42 -1.91 1.04
N ASP A 158 -23.06 -0.74 1.07
CA ASP A 158 -24.50 -0.60 1.14
C ASP A 158 -25.07 -0.01 -0.16
N ALA A 159 -25.72 -0.87 -0.96
CA ALA A 159 -26.32 -0.48 -2.23
C ALA A 159 -27.52 0.51 -2.08
N ASN A 160 -28.10 0.63 -0.88
CA ASN A 160 -29.21 1.55 -0.61
C ASN A 160 -28.73 2.99 -0.37
N VAL A 161 -27.45 3.17 -0.09
CA VAL A 161 -26.87 4.51 0.12
C VAL A 161 -26.67 5.21 -1.23
N LYS A 162 -27.38 6.33 -1.40
CA LYS A 162 -27.24 7.14 -2.62
C LYS A 162 -25.89 7.84 -2.67
N LYS A 163 -25.21 7.70 -3.81
CA LYS A 163 -23.95 8.42 -4.07
C LYS A 163 -24.18 9.92 -4.16
N GLU A 164 -23.33 10.68 -3.47
CA GLU A 164 -23.31 12.14 -3.47
C GLU A 164 -22.19 12.67 -4.37
N PRO A 165 -22.37 13.79 -5.06
CA PRO A 165 -21.44 14.30 -6.06
C PRO A 165 -20.20 14.97 -5.44
N PHE A 166 -19.48 14.26 -4.56
CA PHE A 166 -18.21 14.73 -4.00
C PHE A 166 -17.06 13.76 -4.27
N CYS A 167 -15.86 14.32 -4.30
CA CYS A 167 -14.61 13.60 -4.34
C CYS A 167 -14.10 13.37 -2.90
N LEU A 168 -13.70 12.16 -2.58
CA LEU A 168 -13.08 11.78 -1.32
C LEU A 168 -11.60 11.49 -1.52
N PHE A 169 -10.78 11.91 -0.58
CA PHE A 169 -9.40 11.48 -0.39
C PHE A 169 -9.25 10.91 1.03
N ALA A 170 -8.55 9.79 1.17
CA ALA A 170 -8.20 9.22 2.48
C ALA A 170 -6.71 8.92 2.58
N GLY A 171 -6.06 9.40 3.65
CA GLY A 171 -4.64 9.16 3.90
C GLY A 171 -3.94 10.26 4.67
N THR A 172 -2.60 10.18 4.76
CA THR A 172 -1.79 11.22 5.41
C THR A 172 -1.62 12.41 4.47
N MET A 173 -2.33 13.49 4.75
CA MET A 173 -2.41 14.69 3.89
C MET A 173 -1.07 15.41 3.75
N THR A 174 -0.21 15.30 4.76
CA THR A 174 1.08 16.02 4.85
C THR A 174 2.24 15.27 4.21
N GLN A 175 2.02 14.03 3.77
CA GLN A 175 3.06 13.29 3.04
C GLN A 175 3.19 13.83 1.60
N PRO A 176 4.36 14.35 1.18
CA PRO A 176 4.54 14.89 -0.17
C PRO A 176 4.18 13.89 -1.27
N ARG A 177 4.43 12.60 -1.04
CA ARG A 177 4.11 11.54 -2.01
C ARG A 177 2.61 11.39 -2.28
N LYS A 178 1.73 11.81 -1.38
CA LYS A 178 0.26 11.73 -1.55
C LYS A 178 -0.29 12.85 -2.41
N ASN A 179 0.49 13.92 -2.63
CA ASN A 179 0.21 15.00 -3.58
C ASN A 179 -1.14 15.72 -3.34
N VAL A 180 -1.54 15.82 -2.08
CA VAL A 180 -2.78 16.51 -1.68
C VAL A 180 -2.82 17.97 -2.13
N PRO A 181 -1.70 18.74 -2.17
CA PRO A 181 -1.71 20.09 -2.70
C PRO A 181 -2.25 20.20 -4.14
N ASN A 182 -1.87 19.30 -5.06
CA ASN A 182 -2.39 19.34 -6.42
C ASN A 182 -3.88 18.96 -6.49
N LEU A 183 -4.35 18.06 -5.61
CA LEU A 183 -5.78 17.73 -5.51
C LEU A 183 -6.61 18.94 -5.02
N ILE A 184 -6.10 19.66 -4.01
CA ILE A 184 -6.71 20.91 -3.53
C ILE A 184 -6.77 21.97 -4.65
N GLN A 185 -5.66 22.16 -5.38
CA GLN A 185 -5.62 23.09 -6.51
C GLN A 185 -6.62 22.70 -7.61
N ALA A 186 -6.73 21.40 -7.91
CA ALA A 186 -7.71 20.89 -8.86
C ALA A 186 -9.16 21.18 -8.38
N ALA A 187 -9.47 20.93 -7.10
CA ALA A 187 -10.78 21.20 -6.54
C ALA A 187 -11.14 22.70 -6.56
N LYS A 188 -10.18 23.57 -6.26
CA LYS A 188 -10.36 25.04 -6.36
C LYS A 188 -10.64 25.47 -7.80
N LYS A 189 -9.82 25.00 -8.75
CA LYS A 189 -9.92 25.41 -10.16
C LYS A 189 -11.19 24.91 -10.84
N TYR A 190 -11.61 23.68 -10.52
CA TYR A 190 -12.72 23.00 -11.20
C TYR A 190 -14.02 23.00 -10.39
N GLY A 191 -14.02 23.50 -9.14
CA GLY A 191 -15.20 23.73 -8.34
C GLY A 191 -15.88 22.47 -7.78
N PHE A 192 -15.27 21.28 -7.86
CA PHE A 192 -15.90 20.08 -7.31
C PHE A 192 -15.76 20.00 -5.78
N PRO A 193 -16.78 19.46 -5.07
CA PRO A 193 -16.69 19.25 -3.64
C PRO A 193 -15.63 18.21 -3.29
N LEU A 194 -14.71 18.54 -2.36
CA LEU A 194 -13.62 17.69 -1.92
C LEU A 194 -13.65 17.50 -0.40
N LYS A 195 -13.65 16.23 0.03
CA LYS A 195 -13.48 15.87 1.44
C LYS A 195 -12.15 15.17 1.66
N LEU A 196 -11.36 15.67 2.63
CA LEU A 196 -10.04 15.17 2.99
C LEU A 196 -10.09 14.46 4.34
N VAL A 197 -9.82 13.16 4.35
CA VAL A 197 -9.84 12.32 5.55
C VAL A 197 -8.44 11.80 5.87
N GLY A 198 -8.11 11.73 7.16
CA GLY A 198 -6.90 11.13 7.70
C GLY A 198 -5.96 12.10 8.39
N ASN A 199 -4.67 11.76 8.42
CA ASN A 199 -3.69 12.53 9.18
C ASN A 199 -3.38 13.88 8.54
N LYS A 200 -3.74 14.96 9.22
CA LYS A 200 -3.46 16.35 8.83
C LYS A 200 -2.13 16.89 9.37
N GLY A 201 -1.38 16.06 10.11
CA GLY A 201 -0.14 16.43 10.74
C GLY A 201 -0.31 17.20 12.04
N ASN A 202 0.72 17.96 12.41
CA ASN A 202 0.69 18.88 13.54
C ASN A 202 -0.02 20.20 13.18
N ALA A 203 -0.18 21.10 14.15
CA ALA A 203 -0.86 22.38 13.96
C ALA A 203 -0.25 23.23 12.83
N GLU A 204 1.09 23.23 12.66
CA GLU A 204 1.76 23.94 11.58
C GLU A 204 1.41 23.36 10.20
N SER A 205 1.39 22.03 10.10
CA SER A 205 1.04 21.34 8.86
C SER A 205 -0.43 21.54 8.49
N GLU A 206 -1.33 21.51 9.46
CA GLU A 206 -2.75 21.83 9.25
C GLU A 206 -2.93 23.29 8.82
N ALA A 207 -2.22 24.24 9.44
CA ALA A 207 -2.27 25.64 9.03
C ALA A 207 -1.82 25.84 7.57
N LYS A 208 -0.77 25.11 7.12
CA LYS A 208 -0.33 25.12 5.71
C LYS A 208 -1.41 24.58 4.77
N LEU A 209 -2.08 23.49 5.13
CA LEU A 209 -3.19 22.95 4.34
C LEU A 209 -4.36 23.95 4.25
N ARG A 210 -4.75 24.57 5.38
CA ARG A 210 -5.80 25.59 5.41
C ARG A 210 -5.44 26.82 4.60
N ALA A 211 -4.19 27.27 4.67
CA ALA A 211 -3.70 28.38 3.85
C ALA A 211 -3.77 28.08 2.34
N LEU A 212 -3.50 26.82 1.95
CA LEU A 212 -3.62 26.38 0.56
C LEU A 212 -5.07 26.35 0.08
N ILE A 213 -6.02 25.95 0.95
CA ILE A 213 -7.46 25.96 0.68
C ILE A 213 -7.94 27.41 0.57
N GLY A 214 -7.50 28.30 1.47
CA GLY A 214 -7.91 29.69 1.51
C GLY A 214 -9.40 29.84 1.83
N ASP A 215 -10.11 30.59 1.01
CA ASP A 215 -11.55 30.89 1.12
C ASP A 215 -12.47 29.91 0.36
N ALA A 216 -11.89 28.86 -0.23
CA ALA A 216 -12.65 27.86 -1.00
C ALA A 216 -13.66 27.11 -0.11
N GLN A 217 -14.96 27.26 -0.41
CA GLN A 217 -16.07 26.67 0.36
C GLN A 217 -16.38 25.21 -0.03
N ASN A 218 -15.79 24.73 -1.11
CA ASN A 218 -16.01 23.38 -1.65
C ASN A 218 -15.01 22.34 -1.14
N ILE A 219 -14.12 22.70 -0.18
CA ILE A 219 -13.09 21.80 0.35
C ILE A 219 -13.19 21.69 1.87
N GLU A 220 -13.35 20.46 2.36
CA GLU A 220 -13.50 20.15 3.77
C GLU A 220 -12.38 19.25 4.28
N ILE A 221 -11.72 19.62 5.39
CA ILE A 221 -10.78 18.78 6.12
C ILE A 221 -11.49 18.13 7.29
N LEU A 222 -11.80 16.83 7.18
CA LEU A 222 -12.44 16.06 8.25
C LEU A 222 -11.43 15.58 9.32
N GLY A 223 -10.15 15.41 8.94
CA GLY A 223 -9.15 14.85 9.85
C GLY A 223 -9.33 13.35 10.02
N PHE A 224 -8.90 12.81 11.17
CA PHE A 224 -9.13 11.42 11.51
C PHE A 224 -10.62 11.18 11.78
N VAL A 225 -11.13 10.10 11.21
CA VAL A 225 -12.47 9.57 11.42
C VAL A 225 -12.36 8.11 11.87
N SER A 226 -13.39 7.56 12.48
CA SER A 226 -13.47 6.13 12.78
C SER A 226 -13.55 5.28 11.50
N ASP A 227 -13.31 3.98 11.59
CA ASP A 227 -13.46 3.06 10.46
C ASP A 227 -14.91 3.02 9.94
N ASP A 228 -15.90 3.10 10.84
CA ASP A 228 -17.33 3.17 10.48
C ASP A 228 -17.66 4.46 9.73
N GLU A 229 -17.14 5.60 10.18
CA GLU A 229 -17.31 6.89 9.50
C GLU A 229 -16.62 6.89 8.13
N LEU A 230 -15.44 6.30 8.03
CA LEU A 230 -14.74 6.17 6.74
C LEU A 230 -15.53 5.28 5.78
N THR A 231 -16.07 4.17 6.26
CA THR A 231 -16.96 3.28 5.50
C THR A 231 -18.21 4.02 5.01
N ALA A 232 -18.84 4.80 5.88
CA ALA A 232 -19.99 5.63 5.52
C ALA A 232 -19.63 6.68 4.45
N LEU A 233 -18.43 7.28 4.54
CA LEU A 233 -17.94 8.22 3.52
C LEU A 233 -17.68 7.53 2.19
N TYR A 234 -17.08 6.34 2.18
CA TYR A 234 -16.90 5.54 0.95
C TYR A 234 -18.24 5.20 0.31
N ASN A 235 -19.25 4.76 1.09
CA ASN A 235 -20.58 4.43 0.59
C ASN A 235 -21.28 5.65 -0.03
N ARG A 236 -21.05 6.88 0.48
CA ARG A 236 -21.65 8.13 -0.01
C ARG A 236 -20.86 8.77 -1.15
N ALA A 237 -19.52 8.68 -1.14
CA ALA A 237 -18.69 9.36 -2.12
C ALA A 237 -18.93 8.85 -3.54
N LYS A 238 -19.14 9.76 -4.49
CA LYS A 238 -19.23 9.43 -5.91
C LYS A 238 -17.86 9.08 -6.49
N VAL A 239 -16.81 9.80 -6.07
CA VAL A 239 -15.45 9.66 -6.58
C VAL A 239 -14.47 9.54 -5.44
N PHE A 240 -13.48 8.68 -5.61
CA PHE A 240 -12.29 8.63 -4.78
C PHE A 240 -11.07 8.98 -5.62
N ALA A 241 -10.25 9.94 -5.17
CA ALA A 241 -9.06 10.38 -5.89
C ALA A 241 -7.78 10.09 -5.10
N LEU A 242 -6.79 9.44 -5.75
CA LEU A 242 -5.46 9.17 -5.19
C LEU A 242 -4.37 9.61 -6.18
N PRO A 243 -4.06 10.92 -6.27
CA PRO A 243 -3.08 11.46 -7.21
C PRO A 243 -1.64 11.33 -6.69
N SER A 244 -1.30 10.20 -6.07
CA SER A 244 0.00 9.99 -5.43
C SER A 244 1.16 10.05 -6.43
N LEU A 245 2.28 10.68 -6.03
CA LEU A 245 3.53 10.68 -6.79
C LEU A 245 4.26 9.34 -6.70
N ASN A 246 4.12 8.67 -5.56
CA ASN A 246 4.66 7.33 -5.32
C ASN A 246 3.63 6.52 -4.54
N GLU A 247 3.25 5.37 -5.09
CA GLU A 247 2.30 4.46 -4.48
C GLU A 247 2.60 3.01 -4.91
N GLY A 248 2.55 2.08 -3.97
CA GLY A 248 2.75 0.67 -4.27
C GLY A 248 1.49 0.00 -4.81
N VAL A 249 0.39 0.18 -4.10
CA VAL A 249 -0.92 -0.42 -4.42
C VAL A 249 -2.06 0.58 -4.32
N GLY A 250 -2.07 1.39 -3.24
CA GLY A 250 -3.18 2.30 -2.98
C GLY A 250 -4.39 1.59 -2.38
N LEU A 251 -4.20 0.85 -1.27
CA LEU A 251 -5.26 0.09 -0.59
C LEU A 251 -6.55 0.90 -0.37
N VAL A 252 -6.42 2.18 0.01
CA VAL A 252 -7.57 3.08 0.22
C VAL A 252 -8.40 3.30 -1.06
N ALA A 253 -7.78 3.23 -2.25
CA ALA A 253 -8.51 3.31 -3.51
C ALA A 253 -9.22 1.99 -3.83
N LEU A 254 -8.59 0.86 -3.49
CA LEU A 254 -9.21 -0.46 -3.60
C LEU A 254 -10.44 -0.55 -2.68
N GLU A 255 -10.33 -0.11 -1.43
CA GLU A 255 -11.45 -0.04 -0.48
C GLU A 255 -12.57 0.88 -0.99
N ALA A 256 -12.23 2.07 -1.47
CA ALA A 256 -13.23 2.98 -2.04
C ALA A 256 -13.97 2.37 -3.25
N ALA A 257 -13.24 1.64 -4.11
CA ALA A 257 -13.84 0.97 -5.26
C ALA A 257 -14.80 -0.15 -4.85
N ILE A 258 -14.45 -0.93 -3.83
CA ILE A 258 -15.33 -1.96 -3.26
C ILE A 258 -16.63 -1.34 -2.72
N HIS A 259 -16.57 -0.12 -2.18
CA HIS A 259 -17.74 0.63 -1.74
C HIS A 259 -18.43 1.44 -2.87
N GLY A 260 -18.12 1.13 -4.13
CA GLY A 260 -18.81 1.70 -5.30
C GLY A 260 -18.40 3.13 -5.67
N CYS A 261 -17.23 3.63 -5.22
CA CYS A 261 -16.69 4.88 -5.73
C CYS A 261 -16.13 4.71 -7.14
N ASN A 262 -16.33 5.69 -8.01
CA ASN A 262 -15.52 5.84 -9.21
C ASN A 262 -14.09 6.22 -8.82
N ILE A 263 -13.09 5.60 -9.43
CA ILE A 263 -11.68 5.76 -9.05
C ILE A 263 -10.94 6.66 -10.05
N VAL A 264 -10.28 7.68 -9.48
CA VAL A 264 -9.28 8.53 -10.16
C VAL A 264 -7.94 8.31 -9.48
N ILE A 265 -6.98 7.70 -10.18
CA ILE A 265 -5.73 7.24 -9.58
C ILE A 265 -4.52 7.57 -10.45
N THR A 266 -3.36 7.72 -9.82
CA THR A 266 -2.10 7.98 -10.51
C THR A 266 -1.79 6.91 -11.57
N ASN A 267 -1.25 7.34 -12.71
CA ASN A 267 -0.72 6.44 -13.74
C ASN A 267 0.69 5.91 -13.39
N LEU A 268 1.29 6.36 -12.28
CA LEU A 268 2.62 6.00 -11.82
C LEU A 268 2.60 4.79 -10.88
N GLY A 269 3.64 3.98 -10.97
CA GLY A 269 3.84 2.88 -10.02
C GLY A 269 2.96 1.65 -10.25
N GLY A 270 2.69 0.93 -9.16
CA GLY A 270 1.95 -0.32 -9.12
C GLY A 270 0.42 -0.22 -9.09
N PRO A 271 -0.21 0.88 -8.61
CA PRO A 271 -1.67 0.91 -8.39
C PRO A 271 -2.50 0.50 -9.59
N LYS A 272 -2.12 0.94 -10.80
CA LYS A 272 -2.84 0.63 -12.04
C LYS A 272 -2.93 -0.87 -12.37
N GLU A 273 -2.05 -1.69 -11.80
CA GLU A 273 -2.08 -3.15 -12.04
C GLU A 273 -3.25 -3.84 -11.35
N TYR A 274 -3.90 -3.18 -10.40
CA TYR A 274 -5.09 -3.68 -9.70
C TYR A 274 -6.37 -3.48 -10.49
N TYR A 275 -6.33 -2.70 -11.57
CA TYR A 275 -7.50 -2.34 -12.35
C TYR A 275 -7.33 -2.79 -13.79
N GLU A 276 -8.41 -3.29 -14.37
CA GLU A 276 -8.44 -3.57 -15.81
C GLU A 276 -8.28 -2.27 -16.60
N GLN A 277 -7.58 -2.36 -17.72
CA GLN A 277 -7.33 -1.20 -18.57
C GLN A 277 -8.65 -0.54 -19.00
N GLY A 278 -8.77 0.75 -18.77
CA GLY A 278 -9.95 1.54 -19.13
C GLY A 278 -11.08 1.54 -18.09
N THR A 279 -10.98 0.75 -16.99
CA THR A 279 -12.01 0.71 -15.94
C THR A 279 -11.87 1.82 -14.90
N VAL A 280 -10.73 2.49 -14.82
CA VAL A 280 -10.49 3.62 -13.90
C VAL A 280 -9.89 4.80 -14.65
N GLN A 281 -10.01 6.00 -14.07
CA GLN A 281 -9.36 7.18 -14.61
C GLN A 281 -7.90 7.24 -14.14
N LEU A 282 -6.97 6.97 -15.07
CA LEU A 282 -5.54 7.13 -14.81
C LEU A 282 -5.13 8.58 -15.12
N ILE A 283 -4.49 9.23 -14.13
CA ILE A 283 -4.09 10.64 -14.25
C ILE A 283 -2.58 10.82 -14.14
N ASN A 284 -2.07 11.87 -14.76
CA ASN A 284 -0.75 12.41 -14.49
C ASN A 284 -0.80 13.23 -13.19
N PRO A 285 -0.19 12.77 -12.10
CA PRO A 285 -0.29 13.47 -10.81
C PRO A 285 0.42 14.82 -10.76
N PHE A 286 1.24 15.14 -11.76
CA PHE A 286 1.90 16.44 -11.89
C PHE A 286 1.05 17.48 -12.61
N ASP A 287 -0.07 17.06 -13.22
CA ASP A 287 -0.96 17.93 -13.99
C ASP A 287 -2.29 18.13 -13.23
N VAL A 288 -2.45 19.35 -12.70
CA VAL A 288 -3.66 19.77 -11.96
C VAL A 288 -4.91 19.71 -12.84
N ASP A 289 -4.77 19.99 -14.14
CA ASP A 289 -5.88 19.97 -15.07
C ASP A 289 -6.33 18.56 -15.40
N ASP A 290 -5.39 17.64 -15.53
CA ASP A 290 -5.70 16.22 -15.72
C ASP A 290 -6.44 15.64 -14.51
N ILE A 291 -5.98 15.95 -13.29
CA ILE A 291 -6.66 15.57 -12.05
C ILE A 291 -8.09 16.13 -12.03
N GLY A 292 -8.25 17.44 -12.26
CA GLY A 292 -9.55 18.12 -12.14
C GLY A 292 -10.56 17.62 -13.18
N LYS A 293 -10.16 17.50 -14.43
CA LYS A 293 -11.01 16.99 -15.52
C LYS A 293 -11.44 15.54 -15.28
N ALA A 294 -10.51 14.69 -14.79
CA ALA A 294 -10.83 13.29 -14.48
C ALA A 294 -11.86 13.18 -13.35
N VAL A 295 -11.71 13.98 -12.28
CA VAL A 295 -12.67 14.01 -11.16
C VAL A 295 -14.04 14.47 -11.64
N LEU A 296 -14.14 15.56 -12.41
CA LEU A 296 -15.42 16.06 -12.93
C LEU A 296 -16.11 15.03 -13.81
N LYS A 297 -15.38 14.38 -14.73
CA LYS A 297 -15.94 13.31 -15.59
C LYS A 297 -16.50 12.16 -14.74
N ALA A 298 -15.78 11.77 -13.69
CA ALA A 298 -16.21 10.70 -12.78
C ALA A 298 -17.42 11.11 -11.93
N ILE A 299 -17.52 12.36 -11.50
CA ILE A 299 -18.72 12.89 -10.79
C ILE A 299 -19.94 12.89 -11.72
N ALA A 300 -19.76 13.28 -12.98
CA ALA A 300 -20.83 13.39 -13.97
C ALA A 300 -21.23 12.04 -14.62
N ASP A 301 -20.71 10.92 -14.15
CA ASP A 301 -20.88 9.58 -14.74
C ASP A 301 -20.48 9.45 -16.21
N GLN A 302 -19.69 10.37 -16.74
CA GLN A 302 -19.19 10.31 -18.11
C GLN A 302 -18.17 9.18 -18.31
N VAL A 303 -17.67 8.64 -17.21
CA VAL A 303 -16.75 7.50 -17.13
C VAL A 303 -17.28 6.53 -16.06
N SER A 304 -18.44 5.98 -16.32
CA SER A 304 -19.05 4.99 -15.43
C SER A 304 -18.16 3.74 -15.32
N GLN A 305 -18.04 3.22 -14.11
CA GLN A 305 -17.24 2.04 -13.77
C GLN A 305 -18.12 0.95 -13.13
N PRO A 306 -19.23 0.53 -13.78
CA PRO A 306 -20.30 -0.26 -13.14
C PRO A 306 -19.83 -1.66 -12.70
N HIS A 307 -18.83 -2.24 -13.39
CA HIS A 307 -18.31 -3.58 -13.08
C HIS A 307 -17.03 -3.54 -12.24
N LEU A 308 -16.56 -2.37 -11.84
CA LEU A 308 -15.30 -2.23 -11.12
C LEU A 308 -15.32 -3.01 -9.81
N ARG A 309 -16.37 -2.84 -9.01
CA ARG A 309 -16.54 -3.53 -7.72
C ARG A 309 -16.54 -5.05 -7.89
N GLU A 310 -17.32 -5.59 -8.82
CA GLU A 310 -17.43 -7.04 -9.06
C GLU A 310 -16.08 -7.63 -9.48
N THR A 311 -15.37 -6.97 -10.38
CA THR A 311 -14.03 -7.38 -10.82
C THR A 311 -13.04 -7.42 -9.66
N LEU A 312 -13.05 -6.40 -8.79
CA LEU A 312 -12.13 -6.34 -7.67
C LEU A 312 -12.45 -7.39 -6.60
N ILE A 313 -13.73 -7.62 -6.30
CA ILE A 313 -14.16 -8.69 -5.38
C ILE A 313 -13.67 -10.05 -5.89
N LYS A 314 -13.84 -10.31 -7.18
CA LYS A 314 -13.42 -11.56 -7.77
C LYS A 314 -11.92 -11.81 -7.70
N HIS A 315 -11.09 -10.77 -7.87
CA HIS A 315 -9.64 -10.94 -8.01
C HIS A 315 -8.84 -10.67 -6.73
N TYR A 316 -9.39 -9.89 -5.79
CA TYR A 316 -8.66 -9.39 -4.62
C TYR A 316 -9.37 -9.66 -3.29
N ASN A 317 -10.24 -10.67 -3.22
CA ASN A 317 -10.77 -11.11 -1.93
C ASN A 317 -9.65 -11.72 -1.06
N VAL A 318 -9.82 -11.59 0.24
CA VAL A 318 -8.80 -11.98 1.23
C VAL A 318 -8.47 -13.47 1.12
N SER A 319 -9.51 -14.31 0.98
CA SER A 319 -9.34 -15.77 0.96
C SER A 319 -8.44 -16.22 -0.18
N ASP A 320 -8.72 -15.79 -1.41
CA ASP A 320 -7.95 -16.19 -2.61
C ASP A 320 -6.53 -15.61 -2.59
N CYS A 321 -6.35 -14.38 -2.09
CA CYS A 321 -5.03 -13.79 -1.94
C CYS A 321 -4.18 -14.58 -0.93
N VAL A 322 -4.78 -15.00 0.19
CA VAL A 322 -4.07 -15.80 1.21
C VAL A 322 -3.86 -17.24 0.75
N ASP A 323 -4.74 -17.83 -0.07
CA ASP A 323 -4.48 -19.13 -0.67
C ASP A 323 -3.24 -19.11 -1.58
N LYS A 324 -3.06 -18.06 -2.35
CA LYS A 324 -1.80 -17.86 -3.10
C LYS A 324 -0.59 -17.77 -2.15
N LEU A 325 -0.71 -17.01 -1.05
CA LEU A 325 0.34 -16.89 -0.04
C LEU A 325 0.70 -18.25 0.60
N ILE A 326 -0.32 -19.05 0.96
CA ILE A 326 -0.15 -20.40 1.53
C ILE A 326 0.60 -21.32 0.55
N LYS A 327 0.23 -21.29 -0.73
CA LYS A 327 0.90 -22.06 -1.77
C LYS A 327 2.39 -21.72 -1.86
N GLU A 328 2.73 -20.44 -1.81
CA GLU A 328 4.11 -19.99 -1.83
C GLU A 328 4.88 -20.40 -0.54
N TYR A 329 4.23 -20.32 0.63
CA TYR A 329 4.83 -20.81 1.88
C TYR A 329 5.11 -22.31 1.85
N GLN A 330 4.23 -23.10 1.26
CA GLN A 330 4.44 -24.54 1.10
C GLN A 330 5.58 -24.89 0.16
N SER A 331 5.93 -24.02 -0.77
CA SER A 331 6.99 -24.26 -1.75
C SER A 331 8.40 -24.16 -1.18
N ILE A 332 8.57 -23.60 0.02
CA ILE A 332 9.90 -23.37 0.64
C ILE A 332 10.29 -24.44 1.65
N GLY A 333 9.33 -25.29 2.06
CA GLY A 333 9.49 -26.33 3.09
C GLY A 333 10.07 -27.64 2.58
#